data_fff0772690494a8a453da1ca753316d7
#
_entry.id   fff0772690494a8a453da1ca753316d7
#
_cell.length_a   1.000
_cell.length_b   1.000
_cell.length_c   1.000
_cell.angle_alpha   90.00
_cell.angle_beta   90.00
_cell.angle_gamma   90.00
#
_symmetry.space_group_name_H-M   'P 1'
#
loop_
_entity.id
_entity.type
_entity.pdbx_description
1 polymer ?
#
loop_
_entity_poly.entity_id
_entity_poly.type
_entity_poly.pdbx_seq_one_letter_code
_entity_poly.pdbx_strand_id
1 'polypeptide(L)'
;MEQILIALLKAAVRYKATDIHFRVEPDGHLSTEMRIGGTMVPLDLKSLDERFFRYLLYRADMDVSSTALPQTGSFEAEADGVRLALRFALVSGFHVQSGVLRILNMTSGLRIRDLSMDPRQVRHLERITSRRSGLYLFSGPTGSGKTTTLYTILNETEGKKIYTLEDPVEVYSDRYIQLQVNESRHLSFAEGIRQLMRHDPDIIMIGEIRDSEAAAMAVRCALTGHLVLSTIHASSCTGALHRMEDLGVQAYQLEDILCGVSNQRLYEKQDGSGKTCIYEMMERKELMYYFRNHRTDPDFIPLGKSAEEAVRRGIISAQEAEADLC
;
A
#
# COMPACT_ATOMS: atom_id res chain seq x y z
N MET A 1 -22.26 -17.05 -14.65
CA MET A 1 -21.68 -15.91 -13.91
C MET A 1 -20.20 -16.11 -13.70
N GLU A 2 -19.74 -17.24 -13.11
CA GLU A 2 -18.32 -17.52 -12.87
C GLU A 2 -17.48 -17.42 -14.16
N GLN A 3 -17.91 -18.04 -15.27
CA GLN A 3 -17.18 -17.98 -16.53
C GLN A 3 -17.02 -16.54 -17.07
N ILE A 4 -18.02 -15.69 -16.83
CA ILE A 4 -17.96 -14.28 -17.22
C ILE A 4 -16.93 -13.54 -16.35
N LEU A 5 -16.94 -13.78 -15.04
CA LEU A 5 -15.94 -13.22 -14.13
C LEU A 5 -14.52 -13.61 -14.54
N ILE A 6 -14.29 -14.91 -14.79
CA ILE A 6 -12.98 -15.41 -15.24
C ILE A 6 -12.56 -14.76 -16.56
N ALA A 7 -13.47 -14.60 -17.52
CA ALA A 7 -13.16 -13.95 -18.80
C ALA A 7 -12.77 -12.47 -18.62
N LEU A 8 -13.50 -11.74 -17.74
CA LEU A 8 -13.16 -10.36 -17.38
C LEU A 8 -11.80 -10.25 -16.70
N LEU A 9 -11.52 -11.15 -15.75
CA LEU A 9 -10.24 -11.17 -15.03
C LEU A 9 -9.07 -11.51 -15.95
N LYS A 10 -9.24 -12.46 -16.90
CA LYS A 10 -8.23 -12.74 -17.92
C LYS A 10 -7.93 -11.51 -18.79
N ALA A 11 -8.96 -10.78 -19.22
CA ALA A 11 -8.78 -9.52 -19.94
C ALA A 11 -8.06 -8.48 -19.08
N ALA A 12 -8.46 -8.33 -17.80
CA ALA A 12 -7.84 -7.39 -16.89
C ALA A 12 -6.34 -7.70 -16.65
N VAL A 13 -5.98 -8.97 -16.45
CA VAL A 13 -4.57 -9.40 -16.33
C VAL A 13 -3.80 -9.10 -17.61
N ARG A 14 -4.35 -9.47 -18.78
CA ARG A 14 -3.71 -9.25 -20.09
C ARG A 14 -3.42 -7.78 -20.36
N TYR A 15 -4.35 -6.88 -20.02
CA TYR A 15 -4.23 -5.44 -20.25
C TYR A 15 -3.65 -4.68 -19.04
N LYS A 16 -3.26 -5.39 -17.97
CA LYS A 16 -2.76 -4.81 -16.72
C LYS A 16 -3.72 -3.77 -16.12
N ALA A 17 -5.02 -4.07 -16.18
CA ALA A 17 -6.05 -3.22 -15.60
C ALA A 17 -6.02 -3.34 -14.07
N THR A 18 -6.10 -2.22 -13.37
CA THR A 18 -6.12 -2.19 -11.90
C THR A 18 -7.51 -2.31 -11.31
N ASP A 19 -8.50 -1.79 -12.02
CA ASP A 19 -9.88 -1.72 -11.57
C ASP A 19 -10.84 -2.02 -12.72
N ILE A 20 -11.97 -2.68 -12.39
CA ILE A 20 -13.12 -2.85 -13.28
C ILE A 20 -14.29 -2.14 -12.63
N HIS A 21 -14.84 -1.15 -13.31
CA HIS A 21 -15.97 -0.36 -12.86
C HIS A 21 -17.26 -0.89 -13.47
N PHE A 22 -18.27 -1.00 -12.65
CA PHE A 22 -19.61 -1.44 -13.03
C PHE A 22 -20.63 -0.37 -12.63
N ARG A 23 -21.58 -0.11 -13.50
CA ARG A 23 -22.69 0.79 -13.21
C ARG A 23 -24.00 0.13 -13.66
N VAL A 24 -24.92 -0.06 -12.73
CA VAL A 24 -26.26 -0.55 -13.02
C VAL A 24 -27.09 0.63 -13.50
N GLU A 25 -27.51 0.57 -14.75
CA GLU A 25 -28.37 1.59 -15.37
C GLU A 25 -29.85 1.35 -14.98
N PRO A 26 -30.72 2.36 -15.11
CA PRO A 26 -32.13 2.24 -14.71
C PRO A 26 -32.93 1.15 -15.44
N ASP A 27 -32.48 0.76 -16.63
CA ASP A 27 -33.04 -0.33 -17.43
C ASP A 27 -32.52 -1.73 -17.05
N GLY A 28 -31.65 -1.80 -16.03
CA GLY A 28 -31.01 -3.04 -15.58
C GLY A 28 -29.79 -3.46 -16.38
N HIS A 29 -29.40 -2.70 -17.40
CA HIS A 29 -28.15 -2.91 -18.13
C HIS A 29 -26.95 -2.59 -17.24
N LEU A 30 -25.84 -3.32 -17.42
CA LEU A 30 -24.61 -3.11 -16.67
C LEU A 30 -23.54 -2.50 -17.59
N SER A 31 -23.32 -1.19 -17.48
CA SER A 31 -22.19 -0.56 -18.13
C SER A 31 -20.89 -0.92 -17.40
N THR A 32 -19.83 -1.18 -18.17
CA THR A 32 -18.57 -1.70 -17.62
C THR A 32 -17.39 -0.99 -18.27
N GLU A 33 -16.43 -0.58 -17.45
CA GLU A 33 -15.19 0.06 -17.88
C GLU A 33 -13.99 -0.53 -17.12
N MET A 34 -12.83 -0.58 -17.76
CA MET A 34 -11.56 -0.96 -17.12
C MET A 34 -10.63 0.23 -17.01
N ARG A 35 -9.94 0.34 -15.87
CA ARG A 35 -8.84 1.30 -15.70
C ARG A 35 -7.53 0.65 -16.13
N ILE A 36 -6.96 1.13 -17.24
CA ILE A 36 -5.73 0.63 -17.84
C ILE A 36 -4.74 1.79 -17.95
N GLY A 37 -3.60 1.69 -17.26
CA GLY A 37 -2.59 2.76 -17.27
C GLY A 37 -3.11 4.12 -16.82
N GLY A 38 -4.10 4.15 -15.89
CA GLY A 38 -4.75 5.38 -15.43
C GLY A 38 -5.96 5.82 -16.26
N THR A 39 -6.13 5.32 -17.48
CA THR A 39 -7.22 5.70 -18.40
C THR A 39 -8.41 4.75 -18.24
N MET A 40 -9.64 5.28 -18.33
CA MET A 40 -10.86 4.50 -18.35
C MET A 40 -11.16 4.03 -19.77
N VAL A 41 -11.31 2.73 -19.96
CA VAL A 41 -11.59 2.09 -21.26
C VAL A 41 -12.93 1.36 -21.19
N PRO A 42 -13.95 1.79 -21.97
CA PRO A 42 -15.23 1.11 -21.99
C PRO A 42 -15.13 -0.31 -22.53
N LEU A 43 -15.93 -1.22 -21.96
CA LEU A 43 -16.07 -2.59 -22.42
C LEU A 43 -17.47 -2.79 -23.00
N ASP A 44 -17.55 -3.21 -24.26
CA ASP A 44 -18.84 -3.58 -24.88
C ASP A 44 -19.21 -5.02 -24.51
N LEU A 45 -19.88 -5.17 -23.37
CA LEU A 45 -20.31 -6.45 -22.82
C LEU A 45 -21.85 -6.51 -22.78
N LYS A 46 -22.48 -6.59 -23.95
CA LYS A 46 -23.97 -6.57 -24.13
C LYS A 46 -24.73 -7.63 -23.35
N SER A 47 -24.06 -8.63 -22.81
CA SER A 47 -24.67 -9.74 -22.05
C SER A 47 -24.63 -9.55 -20.52
N LEU A 48 -24.05 -8.46 -20.02
CA LEU A 48 -23.98 -8.19 -18.59
C LEU A 48 -25.23 -7.43 -18.13
N ASP A 49 -25.82 -7.94 -17.09
CA ASP A 49 -26.99 -7.35 -16.42
C ASP A 49 -26.80 -7.31 -14.89
N GLU A 50 -27.79 -6.78 -14.20
CA GLU A 50 -27.82 -6.66 -12.74
C GLU A 50 -27.57 -8.00 -12.01
N ARG A 51 -27.87 -9.15 -12.64
CA ARG A 51 -27.61 -10.49 -12.05
C ARG A 51 -26.11 -10.74 -11.85
N PHE A 52 -25.29 -10.24 -12.78
CA PHE A 52 -23.83 -10.34 -12.63
C PHE A 52 -23.33 -9.42 -11.52
N PHE A 53 -23.90 -8.24 -11.38
CA PHE A 53 -23.57 -7.32 -10.27
C PHE A 53 -23.91 -7.94 -8.91
N ARG A 54 -25.10 -8.52 -8.76
CA ARG A 54 -25.50 -9.26 -7.55
C ARG A 54 -24.62 -10.48 -7.28
N TYR A 55 -24.16 -11.16 -8.31
CA TYR A 55 -23.19 -12.25 -8.18
C TYR A 55 -21.85 -11.77 -7.59
N LEU A 56 -21.35 -10.59 -7.98
CA LEU A 56 -20.14 -10.00 -7.39
C LEU A 56 -20.33 -9.65 -5.91
N LEU A 57 -21.49 -9.11 -5.53
CA LEU A 57 -21.82 -8.87 -4.11
C LEU A 57 -21.79 -10.18 -3.30
N TYR A 58 -22.42 -11.21 -3.81
CA TYR A 58 -22.41 -12.53 -3.17
C TYR A 58 -21.00 -13.10 -3.03
N ARG A 59 -20.16 -13.02 -4.07
CA ARG A 59 -18.76 -13.48 -4.04
C ARG A 59 -17.92 -12.72 -3.04
N ALA A 60 -18.21 -11.45 -2.83
CA ALA A 60 -17.51 -10.56 -1.91
C ALA A 60 -18.04 -10.64 -0.46
N ASP A 61 -18.93 -11.59 -0.15
CA ASP A 61 -19.58 -11.76 1.17
C ASP A 61 -20.30 -10.48 1.64
N MET A 62 -20.93 -9.79 0.70
CA MET A 62 -21.68 -8.54 0.94
C MET A 62 -23.18 -8.84 1.01
N ASP A 63 -23.95 -7.96 1.67
CA ASP A 63 -25.41 -8.09 1.74
C ASP A 63 -26.07 -7.78 0.39
N VAL A 64 -26.56 -8.83 -0.26
CA VAL A 64 -27.27 -8.73 -1.55
C VAL A 64 -28.68 -8.15 -1.40
N SER A 65 -29.26 -8.23 -0.19
CA SER A 65 -30.64 -7.78 0.08
C SER A 65 -30.72 -6.28 0.38
N SER A 66 -29.63 -5.68 0.88
CA SER A 66 -29.58 -4.27 1.28
C SER A 66 -28.44 -3.53 0.55
N THR A 67 -28.72 -3.16 -0.69
CA THR A 67 -27.74 -2.42 -1.52
C THR A 67 -27.79 -0.89 -1.32
N ALA A 68 -28.63 -0.39 -0.41
CA ALA A 68 -28.77 1.05 -0.17
C ALA A 68 -27.58 1.68 0.55
N LEU A 69 -26.87 0.91 1.38
CA LEU A 69 -25.70 1.38 2.11
C LEU A 69 -24.41 1.03 1.36
N PRO A 70 -23.38 1.88 1.45
CA PRO A 70 -22.05 1.53 0.97
C PRO A 70 -21.53 0.25 1.63
N GLN A 71 -20.97 -0.65 0.84
CA GLN A 71 -20.41 -1.91 1.31
C GLN A 71 -19.08 -2.18 0.63
N THR A 72 -18.22 -2.93 1.29
CA THR A 72 -16.95 -3.41 0.71
C THR A 72 -16.70 -4.83 1.17
N GLY A 73 -16.33 -5.69 0.24
CA GLY A 73 -15.97 -7.07 0.53
C GLY A 73 -14.82 -7.54 -0.35
N SER A 74 -14.26 -8.71 -0.04
CA SER A 74 -13.10 -9.23 -0.75
C SER A 74 -13.28 -10.73 -1.03
N PHE A 75 -12.73 -11.18 -2.14
CA PHE A 75 -12.73 -12.61 -2.50
C PHE A 75 -11.54 -12.93 -3.40
N GLU A 76 -11.26 -14.21 -3.57
CA GLU A 76 -10.25 -14.69 -4.49
C GLU A 76 -10.88 -15.33 -5.73
N ALA A 77 -10.18 -15.21 -6.85
CA ALA A 77 -10.51 -15.94 -8.08
C ALA A 77 -9.22 -16.32 -8.82
N GLU A 78 -9.30 -17.35 -9.65
CA GLU A 78 -8.18 -17.79 -10.48
C GLU A 78 -8.44 -17.46 -11.93
N ALA A 79 -7.46 -16.84 -12.59
CA ALA A 79 -7.50 -16.56 -14.02
C ALA A 79 -6.13 -16.88 -14.65
N ASP A 80 -6.11 -17.74 -15.67
CA ASP A 80 -4.90 -18.20 -16.37
C ASP A 80 -3.79 -18.74 -15.44
N GLY A 81 -4.20 -19.50 -14.39
CA GLY A 81 -3.27 -20.07 -13.40
C GLY A 81 -2.73 -19.04 -12.39
N VAL A 82 -3.21 -17.81 -12.42
CA VAL A 82 -2.85 -16.75 -11.47
C VAL A 82 -3.99 -16.58 -10.46
N ARG A 83 -3.68 -16.74 -9.17
CA ARG A 83 -4.62 -16.40 -8.09
C ARG A 83 -4.67 -14.89 -7.93
N LEU A 84 -5.86 -14.33 -8.07
CA LEU A 84 -6.12 -12.89 -7.95
C LEU A 84 -6.87 -12.62 -6.64
N ALA A 85 -6.35 -11.70 -5.85
CA ALA A 85 -7.05 -11.12 -4.71
C ALA A 85 -7.86 -9.91 -5.20
N LEU A 86 -9.15 -9.92 -4.91
CA LEU A 86 -10.12 -8.98 -5.45
C LEU A 86 -10.86 -8.29 -4.31
N ARG A 87 -11.05 -6.98 -4.43
CA ARG A 87 -11.90 -6.20 -3.54
C ARG A 87 -13.04 -5.58 -4.35
N PHE A 88 -14.26 -5.83 -3.93
CA PHE A 88 -15.45 -5.23 -4.53
C PHE A 88 -16.03 -4.19 -3.57
N ALA A 89 -16.21 -2.96 -4.04
CA ALA A 89 -16.80 -1.87 -3.30
C ALA A 89 -18.07 -1.41 -4.01
N LEU A 90 -19.17 -1.24 -3.25
CA LEU A 90 -20.47 -0.76 -3.69
C LEU A 90 -20.75 0.61 -3.10
N VAL A 91 -21.25 1.50 -3.94
CA VAL A 91 -21.95 2.71 -3.53
C VAL A 91 -23.27 2.82 -4.29
N SER A 92 -24.32 3.25 -3.60
CA SER A 92 -25.64 3.49 -4.20
C SER A 92 -25.97 4.99 -4.12
N GLY A 93 -26.26 5.56 -5.27
CA GLY A 93 -26.75 6.92 -5.41
C GLY A 93 -28.24 6.96 -5.77
N PHE A 94 -28.73 8.14 -6.12
CA PHE A 94 -30.11 8.33 -6.57
C PHE A 94 -30.28 7.68 -7.96
N HIS A 95 -31.02 6.58 -8.05
CA HIS A 95 -31.27 5.78 -9.27
C HIS A 95 -30.06 5.08 -9.91
N VAL A 96 -28.92 4.98 -9.21
CA VAL A 96 -27.70 4.35 -9.76
C VAL A 96 -27.02 3.54 -8.67
N GLN A 97 -26.58 2.33 -9.03
CA GLN A 97 -25.61 1.56 -8.24
C GLN A 97 -24.28 1.51 -8.98
N SER A 98 -23.20 1.80 -8.27
CA SER A 98 -21.84 1.74 -8.81
C SER A 98 -21.01 0.76 -8.00
N GLY A 99 -20.35 -0.16 -8.69
CA GLY A 99 -19.42 -1.10 -8.09
C GLY A 99 -18.04 -0.99 -8.72
N VAL A 100 -17.00 -1.15 -7.90
CA VAL A 100 -15.61 -1.20 -8.39
C VAL A 100 -14.97 -2.49 -7.91
N LEU A 101 -14.57 -3.33 -8.86
CA LEU A 101 -13.78 -4.53 -8.61
C LEU A 101 -12.31 -4.18 -8.80
N ARG A 102 -11.57 -4.05 -7.72
CA ARG A 102 -10.13 -3.79 -7.70
C ARG A 102 -9.34 -5.09 -7.64
N ILE A 103 -8.31 -5.19 -8.47
CA ILE A 103 -7.35 -6.30 -8.47
C ILE A 103 -6.17 -5.89 -7.59
N LEU A 104 -6.00 -6.57 -6.46
CA LEU A 104 -5.07 -6.14 -5.41
C LEU A 104 -3.63 -6.60 -5.65
N ASN A 105 -3.39 -7.71 -6.35
CA ASN A 105 -2.07 -8.33 -6.48
C ASN A 105 -1.46 -8.27 -7.88
N MET A 106 -1.82 -7.27 -8.70
CA MET A 106 -1.25 -7.08 -10.04
C MET A 106 0.24 -6.69 -10.05
N THR A 107 0.79 -6.32 -8.90
CA THR A 107 2.20 -5.92 -8.74
C THR A 107 3.14 -7.08 -8.41
N SER A 108 2.69 -8.32 -8.51
CA SER A 108 3.52 -9.50 -8.27
C SER A 108 4.68 -9.59 -9.28
N GLY A 109 5.92 -9.56 -8.77
CA GLY A 109 7.14 -9.68 -9.58
C GLY A 109 8.12 -8.51 -9.49
N LEU A 110 7.75 -7.40 -8.87
CA LEU A 110 8.69 -6.31 -8.56
C LEU A 110 9.74 -6.79 -7.56
N ARG A 111 10.99 -6.40 -7.81
CA ARG A 111 12.11 -6.60 -6.89
C ARG A 111 12.56 -5.28 -6.31
N ILE A 112 13.27 -5.31 -5.15
CA ILE A 112 13.78 -4.10 -4.50
C ILE A 112 14.64 -3.27 -5.47
N ARG A 113 15.42 -3.92 -6.32
CA ARG A 113 16.23 -3.26 -7.36
C ARG A 113 15.42 -2.49 -8.42
N ASP A 114 14.13 -2.81 -8.56
CA ASP A 114 13.24 -2.19 -9.56
C ASP A 114 12.50 -0.98 -8.98
N LEU A 115 12.55 -0.79 -7.66
CA LEU A 115 11.83 0.29 -6.96
C LEU A 115 12.46 1.66 -7.22
N SER A 116 13.77 1.73 -7.36
CA SER A 116 14.48 2.99 -7.61
C SER A 116 15.61 2.82 -8.62
N MET A 117 15.85 3.86 -9.41
CA MET A 117 16.99 3.95 -10.31
C MET A 117 18.28 4.47 -9.61
N ASP A 118 18.21 4.83 -8.32
CA ASP A 118 19.40 5.16 -7.51
C ASP A 118 19.91 3.94 -6.73
N PRO A 119 21.12 3.44 -7.04
CA PRO A 119 21.68 2.29 -6.36
C PRO A 119 21.91 2.49 -4.84
N ARG A 120 22.01 3.74 -4.37
CA ARG A 120 22.14 4.03 -2.93
C ARG A 120 20.82 3.75 -2.22
N GLN A 121 19.70 4.20 -2.81
CA GLN A 121 18.35 3.94 -2.31
C GLN A 121 18.04 2.45 -2.31
N VAL A 122 18.36 1.74 -3.40
CA VAL A 122 18.19 0.28 -3.48
C VAL A 122 18.95 -0.43 -2.35
N ARG A 123 20.24 -0.15 -2.18
CA ARG A 123 21.05 -0.75 -1.10
C ARG A 123 20.51 -0.45 0.30
N HIS A 124 19.92 0.73 0.49
CA HIS A 124 19.28 1.06 1.77
C HIS A 124 18.04 0.18 2.01
N LEU A 125 17.16 0.05 1.02
CA LEU A 125 15.95 -0.79 1.10
C LEU A 125 16.30 -2.27 1.37
N GLU A 126 17.33 -2.81 0.70
CA GLU A 126 17.80 -4.18 0.90
C GLU A 126 18.27 -4.46 2.35
N ARG A 127 18.75 -3.44 3.08
CA ARG A 127 19.24 -3.59 4.44
C ARG A 127 18.17 -3.48 5.52
N ILE A 128 16.95 -3.03 5.18
CA ILE A 128 15.92 -2.78 6.19
C ILE A 128 15.65 -4.03 7.02
N THR A 129 15.42 -5.15 6.37
CA THR A 129 15.04 -6.42 7.03
C THR A 129 16.21 -7.18 7.65
N SER A 130 17.46 -6.73 7.45
CA SER A 130 18.64 -7.28 8.15
C SER A 130 18.70 -6.84 9.62
N ARG A 131 17.93 -5.84 10.01
CA ARG A 131 17.85 -5.37 11.40
C ARG A 131 17.13 -6.39 12.27
N ARG A 132 17.53 -6.48 13.54
CA ARG A 132 16.90 -7.38 14.51
C ARG A 132 15.63 -6.80 15.12
N SER A 133 15.64 -5.49 15.38
CA SER A 133 14.53 -4.78 16.03
C SER A 133 14.52 -3.31 15.66
N GLY A 134 13.44 -2.63 16.00
CA GLY A 134 13.23 -1.21 15.81
C GLY A 134 12.00 -0.90 14.96
N LEU A 135 11.73 0.38 14.73
CA LEU A 135 10.64 0.85 13.89
C LEU A 135 11.19 1.49 12.61
N TYR A 136 10.73 1.06 11.46
CA TYR A 136 10.98 1.70 10.18
C TYR A 136 9.67 2.26 9.60
N LEU A 137 9.66 3.55 9.26
CA LEU A 137 8.48 4.23 8.73
C LEU A 137 8.65 4.54 7.24
N PHE A 138 7.63 4.16 6.46
CA PHE A 138 7.48 4.53 5.06
C PHE A 138 6.44 5.64 4.95
N SER A 139 6.83 6.83 4.51
CA SER A 139 5.94 7.98 4.40
C SER A 139 5.76 8.44 2.95
N GLY A 140 4.75 9.25 2.73
CA GLY A 140 4.38 9.81 1.42
C GLY A 140 2.87 9.94 1.26
N PRO A 141 2.39 10.63 0.22
CA PRO A 141 0.96 10.75 -0.06
C PRO A 141 0.36 9.43 -0.53
N THR A 142 -0.97 9.42 -0.67
CA THR A 142 -1.68 8.31 -1.31
C THR A 142 -1.18 8.15 -2.76
N GLY A 143 -0.97 6.89 -3.18
CA GLY A 143 -0.48 6.60 -4.52
C GLY A 143 1.04 6.73 -4.71
N SER A 144 1.82 7.12 -3.70
CA SER A 144 3.29 7.20 -3.79
C SER A 144 4.00 5.85 -3.80
N GLY A 145 3.27 4.73 -3.68
CA GLY A 145 3.82 3.39 -3.74
C GLY A 145 4.35 2.83 -2.42
N LYS A 146 4.00 3.40 -1.26
CA LYS A 146 4.44 2.93 0.07
C LYS A 146 4.17 1.44 0.28
N THR A 147 2.92 1.03 0.10
CA THR A 147 2.48 -0.36 0.23
C THR A 147 3.25 -1.28 -0.73
N THR A 148 3.43 -0.85 -1.99
CA THR A 148 4.22 -1.60 -2.98
C THR A 148 5.67 -1.79 -2.54
N THR A 149 6.33 -0.72 -2.07
CA THR A 149 7.71 -0.77 -1.55
C THR A 149 7.79 -1.76 -0.39
N LEU A 150 6.87 -1.66 0.56
CA LEU A 150 6.85 -2.47 1.77
C LEU A 150 6.65 -3.96 1.43
N TYR A 151 5.66 -4.29 0.61
CA TYR A 151 5.44 -5.66 0.16
C TYR A 151 6.61 -6.22 -0.66
N THR A 152 7.24 -5.41 -1.51
CA THR A 152 8.41 -5.84 -2.26
C THR A 152 9.57 -6.23 -1.32
N ILE A 153 9.80 -5.44 -0.26
CA ILE A 153 10.80 -5.73 0.76
C ILE A 153 10.45 -7.02 1.51
N LEU A 154 9.19 -7.18 1.95
CA LEU A 154 8.76 -8.39 2.65
C LEU A 154 8.86 -9.65 1.78
N ASN A 155 8.50 -9.54 0.50
CA ASN A 155 8.55 -10.67 -0.44
C ASN A 155 9.97 -11.13 -0.76
N GLU A 156 10.97 -10.26 -0.68
CA GLU A 156 12.39 -10.62 -0.84
C GLU A 156 13.08 -11.02 0.48
N THR A 157 12.38 -10.90 1.61
CA THR A 157 12.92 -11.29 2.91
C THR A 157 12.85 -12.80 3.08
N GLU A 158 13.99 -13.41 3.38
CA GLU A 158 14.11 -14.85 3.60
C GLU A 158 14.46 -15.18 5.05
N GLY A 159 14.05 -16.37 5.52
CA GLY A 159 14.39 -16.92 6.83
C GLY A 159 13.81 -16.14 8.02
N LYS A 160 12.78 -15.33 7.80
CA LYS A 160 12.10 -14.53 8.82
C LYS A 160 10.63 -14.91 8.94
N LYS A 161 10.12 -14.91 10.17
CA LYS A 161 8.73 -15.12 10.47
C LYS A 161 8.01 -13.78 10.44
N ILE A 162 7.23 -13.57 9.38
CA ILE A 162 6.60 -12.28 9.07
C ILE A 162 5.10 -12.36 9.32
N TYR A 163 4.58 -11.37 10.01
CA TYR A 163 3.15 -11.15 10.20
C TYR A 163 2.77 -9.75 9.74
N THR A 164 1.59 -9.63 9.13
CA THR A 164 1.04 -8.33 8.77
C THR A 164 -0.31 -8.11 9.44
N LEU A 165 -0.62 -6.86 9.73
CA LEU A 165 -1.93 -6.41 10.21
C LEU A 165 -2.37 -5.21 9.36
N GLU A 166 -3.50 -5.36 8.66
CA GLU A 166 -3.90 -4.47 7.57
C GLU A 166 -5.40 -4.15 7.60
N ASP A 167 -5.79 -3.02 7.01
CA ASP A 167 -7.19 -2.56 6.92
C ASP A 167 -7.51 -1.94 5.55
N PRO A 168 -7.95 -2.76 4.57
CA PRO A 168 -7.86 -4.21 4.47
C PRO A 168 -6.51 -4.68 3.89
N VAL A 169 -6.31 -6.01 3.78
CA VAL A 169 -5.18 -6.60 3.01
C VAL A 169 -5.27 -6.16 1.56
N GLU A 170 -4.20 -5.53 1.05
CA GLU A 170 -4.14 -5.03 -0.34
C GLU A 170 -3.50 -6.02 -1.32
N VAL A 171 -2.54 -6.81 -0.85
CA VAL A 171 -1.83 -7.81 -1.67
C VAL A 171 -1.75 -9.11 -0.90
N TYR A 172 -2.31 -10.17 -1.46
CA TYR A 172 -2.20 -11.49 -0.85
C TYR A 172 -0.80 -12.09 -1.07
N SER A 173 -0.26 -12.71 -0.03
CA SER A 173 0.98 -13.46 -0.09
C SER A 173 0.86 -14.73 0.77
N ASP A 174 1.32 -15.86 0.26
CA ASP A 174 1.43 -17.12 0.99
C ASP A 174 2.75 -17.23 1.79
N ARG A 175 3.64 -16.25 1.66
CA ARG A 175 4.96 -16.22 2.32
C ARG A 175 4.90 -15.76 3.79
N TYR A 176 3.83 -15.09 4.20
CA TYR A 176 3.63 -14.57 5.56
C TYR A 176 2.16 -14.60 5.97
N ILE A 177 1.91 -14.49 7.26
CA ILE A 177 0.55 -14.52 7.80
C ILE A 177 0.00 -13.11 7.83
N GLN A 178 -1.12 -12.92 7.13
CA GLN A 178 -1.79 -11.63 7.00
C GLN A 178 -3.08 -11.63 7.82
N LEU A 179 -3.18 -10.70 8.76
CA LEU A 179 -4.38 -10.45 9.53
C LEU A 179 -5.06 -9.20 8.99
N GLN A 180 -6.35 -9.31 8.71
CA GLN A 180 -7.17 -8.15 8.36
C GLN A 180 -7.93 -7.67 9.58
N VAL A 181 -7.85 -6.36 9.85
CA VAL A 181 -8.68 -5.70 10.87
C VAL A 181 -10.15 -5.93 10.58
N ASN A 182 -10.92 -6.21 11.60
CA ASN A 182 -12.36 -6.40 11.51
C ASN A 182 -13.03 -5.94 12.80
N GLU A 183 -13.43 -4.68 12.84
CA GLU A 183 -14.06 -4.07 14.03
C GLU A 183 -15.36 -4.77 14.42
N SER A 184 -16.13 -5.27 13.46
CA SER A 184 -17.36 -6.00 13.72
C SER A 184 -17.14 -7.34 14.45
N ARG A 185 -15.94 -7.90 14.34
CA ARG A 185 -15.48 -9.10 15.04
C ARG A 185 -14.52 -8.79 16.20
N HIS A 186 -14.47 -7.52 16.67
CA HIS A 186 -13.61 -7.05 17.74
C HIS A 186 -12.10 -7.23 17.49
N LEU A 187 -11.68 -7.30 16.24
CA LEU A 187 -10.28 -7.33 15.86
C LEU A 187 -9.82 -5.93 15.42
N SER A 188 -9.48 -5.09 16.39
CA SER A 188 -8.83 -3.78 16.16
C SER A 188 -7.34 -3.95 15.85
N PHE A 189 -6.67 -2.88 15.40
CA PHE A 189 -5.21 -2.88 15.25
C PHE A 189 -4.50 -3.26 16.56
N ALA A 190 -4.90 -2.68 17.69
CA ALA A 190 -4.28 -2.97 18.98
C ALA A 190 -4.45 -4.43 19.39
N GLU A 191 -5.65 -5.00 19.22
CA GLU A 191 -5.88 -6.40 19.57
C GLU A 191 -5.12 -7.33 18.63
N GLY A 192 -5.13 -7.05 17.32
CA GLY A 192 -4.34 -7.80 16.34
C GLY A 192 -2.86 -7.85 16.71
N ILE A 193 -2.26 -6.70 17.01
CA ILE A 193 -0.85 -6.62 17.43
C ILE A 193 -0.59 -7.42 18.71
N ARG A 194 -1.47 -7.31 19.73
CA ARG A 194 -1.32 -8.10 20.98
C ARG A 194 -1.30 -9.60 20.70
N GLN A 195 -2.10 -10.07 19.76
CA GLN A 195 -2.09 -11.49 19.38
C GLN A 195 -0.81 -11.84 18.62
N LEU A 196 -0.39 -11.03 17.66
CA LEU A 196 0.82 -11.27 16.87
C LEU A 196 2.07 -11.40 17.74
N MET A 197 2.22 -10.58 18.78
CA MET A 197 3.36 -10.65 19.71
C MET A 197 3.50 -12.00 20.44
N ARG A 198 2.46 -12.86 20.43
CA ARG A 198 2.50 -14.20 21.04
C ARG A 198 2.88 -15.29 20.05
N HIS A 199 3.07 -14.94 18.79
CA HIS A 199 3.40 -15.87 17.71
C HIS A 199 4.88 -15.90 17.34
N ASP A 200 5.75 -15.27 18.18
CA ASP A 200 7.21 -15.22 17.99
C ASP A 200 7.58 -14.66 16.60
N PRO A 201 7.13 -13.43 16.25
CA PRO A 201 7.42 -12.81 14.98
C PRO A 201 8.83 -12.22 14.95
N ASP A 202 9.53 -12.34 13.81
CA ASP A 202 10.75 -11.57 13.54
C ASP A 202 10.39 -10.17 13.03
N ILE A 203 9.37 -10.09 12.17
CA ILE A 203 8.92 -8.86 11.53
C ILE A 203 7.40 -8.73 11.69
N ILE A 204 6.97 -7.57 12.15
CA ILE A 204 5.56 -7.18 12.19
C ILE A 204 5.36 -6.00 11.23
N MET A 205 4.54 -6.19 10.22
CA MET A 205 4.10 -5.11 9.35
C MET A 205 2.75 -4.59 9.83
N ILE A 206 2.68 -3.30 10.13
CA ILE A 206 1.44 -2.58 10.43
C ILE A 206 1.10 -1.77 9.18
N GLY A 207 -0.03 -2.06 8.53
CA GLY A 207 -0.38 -1.47 7.24
C GLY A 207 -0.28 0.05 7.25
N GLU A 208 -0.83 0.70 8.27
CA GLU A 208 -0.74 2.15 8.43
C GLU A 208 -0.92 2.57 9.90
N ILE A 209 -0.16 3.58 10.34
CA ILE A 209 -0.36 4.25 11.62
C ILE A 209 -1.24 5.49 11.41
N ARG A 210 -2.52 5.41 11.82
CA ARG A 210 -3.51 6.48 11.65
C ARG A 210 -3.84 7.20 12.96
N ASP A 211 -3.75 6.52 14.09
CA ASP A 211 -4.20 6.96 15.39
C ASP A 211 -3.19 6.67 16.50
N SER A 212 -3.46 7.20 17.69
CA SER A 212 -2.59 7.08 18.86
C SER A 212 -2.47 5.64 19.36
N GLU A 213 -3.51 4.81 19.21
CA GLU A 213 -3.49 3.42 19.66
C GLU A 213 -2.55 2.58 18.79
N ALA A 214 -2.66 2.70 17.46
CA ALA A 214 -1.75 2.05 16.52
C ALA A 214 -0.30 2.51 16.71
N ALA A 215 -0.07 3.83 16.92
CA ALA A 215 1.24 4.40 17.20
C ALA A 215 1.86 3.82 18.48
N ALA A 216 1.11 3.82 19.58
CA ALA A 216 1.57 3.26 20.86
C ALA A 216 1.91 1.76 20.76
N MET A 217 1.12 1.00 19.99
CA MET A 217 1.37 -0.43 19.79
C MET A 217 2.58 -0.70 18.90
N ALA A 218 2.80 0.10 17.84
CA ALA A 218 4.01 0.02 17.01
C ALA A 218 5.28 0.27 17.85
N VAL A 219 5.25 1.31 18.70
CA VAL A 219 6.33 1.61 19.66
C VAL A 219 6.58 0.45 20.61
N ARG A 220 5.52 -0.10 21.21
CA ARG A 220 5.63 -1.24 22.14
C ARG A 220 6.28 -2.45 21.48
N CYS A 221 5.87 -2.81 20.24
CA CYS A 221 6.47 -3.93 19.51
C CYS A 221 7.96 -3.69 19.23
N ALA A 222 8.34 -2.48 18.84
CA ALA A 222 9.73 -2.15 18.58
C ALA A 222 10.58 -2.21 19.87
N LEU A 223 10.07 -1.70 20.99
CA LEU A 223 10.72 -1.77 22.31
C LEU A 223 10.89 -3.21 22.83
N THR A 224 9.99 -4.11 22.47
CA THR A 224 10.06 -5.53 22.88
C THR A 224 10.93 -6.39 21.96
N GLY A 225 11.68 -5.77 21.04
CA GLY A 225 12.71 -6.45 20.26
C GLY A 225 12.28 -6.94 18.87
N HIS A 226 11.09 -6.54 18.39
CA HIS A 226 10.63 -6.87 17.06
C HIS A 226 11.02 -5.80 16.03
N LEU A 227 11.27 -6.21 14.79
CA LEU A 227 11.34 -5.27 13.68
C LEU A 227 9.92 -4.92 13.21
N VAL A 228 9.55 -3.66 13.38
CA VAL A 228 8.24 -3.14 12.96
C VAL A 228 8.42 -2.32 11.69
N LEU A 229 7.66 -2.65 10.67
CA LEU A 229 7.57 -1.89 9.42
C LEU A 229 6.17 -1.31 9.31
N SER A 230 6.05 -0.01 9.05
CA SER A 230 4.72 0.60 8.91
C SER A 230 4.72 1.75 7.93
N THR A 231 3.51 2.09 7.44
CA THR A 231 3.31 3.31 6.66
C THR A 231 2.72 4.42 7.51
N ILE A 232 2.99 5.66 7.13
CA ILE A 232 2.40 6.86 7.73
C ILE A 232 2.23 7.93 6.64
N HIS A 233 1.17 8.73 6.74
CA HIS A 233 0.97 9.84 5.83
C HIS A 233 1.71 11.09 6.31
N ALA A 234 2.78 11.47 5.58
CA ALA A 234 3.53 12.70 5.79
C ALA A 234 4.19 13.15 4.47
N SER A 235 4.55 14.42 4.37
CA SER A 235 5.16 15.02 3.17
C SER A 235 6.69 14.89 3.13
N SER A 236 7.32 14.56 4.28
CA SER A 236 8.78 14.44 4.42
C SER A 236 9.14 13.44 5.53
N CYS A 237 10.41 13.07 5.65
CA CYS A 237 10.88 12.26 6.77
C CYS A 237 10.67 12.98 8.10
N THR A 238 10.98 14.27 8.19
CA THR A 238 10.73 15.06 9.41
C THR A 238 9.25 15.20 9.72
N GLY A 239 8.41 15.38 8.69
CA GLY A 239 6.96 15.37 8.84
C GLY A 239 6.42 14.05 9.39
N ALA A 240 7.04 12.91 9.05
CA ALA A 240 6.67 11.62 9.63
C ALA A 240 7.00 11.54 11.12
N LEU A 241 8.13 12.13 11.56
CA LEU A 241 8.49 12.22 12.98
C LEU A 241 7.47 13.08 13.76
N HIS A 242 7.16 14.28 13.25
CA HIS A 242 6.14 15.16 13.86
C HIS A 242 4.78 14.45 13.91
N ARG A 243 4.39 13.73 12.86
CA ARG A 243 3.12 13.00 12.86
C ARG A 243 3.06 11.93 13.94
N MET A 244 4.16 11.22 14.22
CA MET A 244 4.22 10.28 15.34
C MET A 244 4.10 11.00 16.70
N GLU A 245 4.72 12.19 16.83
CA GLU A 245 4.60 13.03 18.05
C GLU A 245 3.16 13.52 18.22
N ASP A 246 2.48 13.98 17.15
CA ASP A 246 1.06 14.36 17.17
C ASP A 246 0.14 13.21 17.61
N LEU A 247 0.53 11.96 17.28
CA LEU A 247 -0.15 10.74 17.72
C LEU A 247 0.21 10.34 19.17
N GLY A 248 0.95 11.18 19.89
CA GLY A 248 1.24 11.02 21.32
C GLY A 248 2.53 10.25 21.63
N VAL A 249 3.33 9.88 20.64
CA VAL A 249 4.63 9.23 20.87
C VAL A 249 5.66 10.26 21.28
N GLN A 250 6.36 10.03 22.39
CA GLN A 250 7.36 10.97 22.86
C GLN A 250 8.65 10.90 22.05
N ALA A 251 9.31 12.04 21.82
CA ALA A 251 10.55 12.14 21.02
C ALA A 251 11.64 11.17 21.51
N TYR A 252 11.81 10.99 22.83
CA TYR A 252 12.79 10.05 23.38
C TYR A 252 12.49 8.58 23.02
N GLN A 253 11.20 8.21 22.90
CA GLN A 253 10.81 6.87 22.46
C GLN A 253 11.15 6.67 20.97
N LEU A 254 10.88 7.69 20.13
CA LEU A 254 11.26 7.66 18.72
C LEU A 254 12.78 7.58 18.55
N GLU A 255 13.52 8.37 19.32
CA GLU A 255 14.99 8.33 19.35
C GLU A 255 15.52 6.93 19.65
N ASP A 256 14.87 6.20 20.56
CA ASP A 256 15.31 4.86 20.97
C ASP A 256 15.01 3.80 19.90
N ILE A 257 13.79 3.80 19.34
CA ILE A 257 13.30 2.70 18.50
C ILE A 257 13.48 2.91 16.99
N LEU A 258 13.53 4.18 16.49
CA LEU A 258 13.57 4.41 15.05
C LEU A 258 14.89 3.93 14.47
N CYS A 259 14.78 3.03 13.53
CA CYS A 259 15.91 2.52 12.76
C CYS A 259 16.01 3.14 11.36
N GLY A 260 14.96 3.81 10.88
CA GLY A 260 14.93 4.57 9.65
C GLY A 260 13.56 5.13 9.34
N VAL A 261 13.55 6.16 8.51
CA VAL A 261 12.35 6.76 7.91
C VAL A 261 12.62 7.02 6.45
N SER A 262 11.70 6.67 5.58
CA SER A 262 11.74 7.06 4.17
C SER A 262 10.47 7.82 3.81
N ASN A 263 10.63 8.85 2.98
CA ASN A 263 9.53 9.50 2.29
C ASN A 263 9.68 9.28 0.79
N GLN A 264 8.59 9.01 0.09
CA GLN A 264 8.66 8.61 -1.31
C GLN A 264 7.61 9.27 -2.19
N ARG A 265 7.98 9.43 -3.47
CA ARG A 265 7.09 9.77 -4.57
C ARG A 265 7.29 8.80 -5.72
N LEU A 266 6.24 8.61 -6.49
CA LEU A 266 6.22 7.72 -7.65
C LEU A 266 6.08 8.56 -8.92
N TYR A 267 7.09 8.53 -9.78
CA TYR A 267 7.19 9.31 -11.01
C TYR A 267 7.15 8.44 -12.25
N GLU A 268 6.60 8.96 -13.34
CA GLU A 268 6.75 8.33 -14.66
C GLU A 268 8.20 8.47 -15.13
N LYS A 269 8.77 7.38 -15.65
CA LYS A 269 10.10 7.40 -16.25
C LYS A 269 10.07 8.15 -17.58
N GLN A 270 11.12 8.93 -17.86
CA GLN A 270 11.22 9.73 -19.07
C GLN A 270 11.18 8.90 -20.36
N ASP A 271 11.63 7.66 -20.31
CA ASP A 271 11.64 6.72 -21.45
C ASP A 271 10.28 6.01 -21.65
N GLY A 272 9.27 6.29 -20.84
CA GLY A 272 7.96 5.66 -20.92
C GLY A 272 7.94 4.18 -20.49
N SER A 273 9.02 3.64 -19.91
CA SER A 273 9.11 2.23 -19.50
C SER A 273 8.35 1.92 -18.21
N GLY A 274 7.54 2.86 -17.70
CA GLY A 274 6.77 2.75 -16.47
C GLY A 274 7.21 3.72 -15.39
N LYS A 275 7.02 3.35 -14.12
CA LYS A 275 7.25 4.23 -12.97
C LYS A 275 8.52 3.87 -12.20
N THR A 276 9.05 4.85 -11.47
CA THR A 276 10.14 4.69 -10.51
C THR A 276 9.84 5.47 -9.24
N CYS A 277 10.23 4.93 -8.09
CA CYS A 277 10.18 5.69 -6.85
C CYS A 277 11.45 6.52 -6.66
N ILE A 278 11.28 7.72 -6.14
CA ILE A 278 12.35 8.56 -5.62
C ILE A 278 12.11 8.72 -4.14
N TYR A 279 13.17 8.54 -3.37
CA TYR A 279 13.11 8.55 -1.91
C TYR A 279 13.93 9.69 -1.32
N GLU A 280 13.42 10.19 -0.22
CA GLU A 280 14.14 10.87 0.84
C GLU A 280 14.30 9.87 1.98
N MET A 281 15.47 9.69 2.55
CA MET A 281 15.74 8.66 3.54
C MET A 281 16.56 9.20 4.70
N MET A 282 16.12 8.96 5.92
CA MET A 282 16.87 9.15 7.17
C MET A 282 17.22 7.79 7.75
N GLU A 283 18.51 7.49 7.83
CA GLU A 283 19.04 6.35 8.58
C GLU A 283 19.29 6.74 10.05
N ARG A 284 19.79 5.81 10.83
CA ARG A 284 20.05 6.02 12.25
C ARG A 284 20.96 7.24 12.53
N LYS A 285 21.95 7.52 11.67
CA LYS A 285 22.86 8.67 11.82
C LYS A 285 22.09 10.00 11.72
N GLU A 286 21.31 10.15 10.66
CA GLU A 286 20.51 11.36 10.38
C GLU A 286 19.41 11.56 11.43
N LEU A 287 18.77 10.47 11.88
CA LEU A 287 17.79 10.49 12.97
C LEU A 287 18.41 10.97 14.28
N MET A 288 19.58 10.40 14.68
CA MET A 288 20.29 10.82 15.89
C MET A 288 20.75 12.28 15.82
N TYR A 289 21.15 12.74 14.66
CA TYR A 289 21.48 14.16 14.46
C TYR A 289 20.25 15.03 14.63
N TYR A 290 19.11 14.63 14.04
CA TYR A 290 17.85 15.37 14.13
C TYR A 290 17.36 15.48 15.58
N PHE A 291 17.29 14.39 16.34
CA PHE A 291 16.84 14.42 17.73
C PHE A 291 17.73 15.27 18.63
N ARG A 292 19.04 15.32 18.39
CA ARG A 292 19.98 16.13 19.17
C ARG A 292 19.95 17.62 18.81
N ASN A 293 19.75 17.94 17.55
CA ASN A 293 19.93 19.31 17.04
C ASN A 293 18.63 19.97 16.61
N HIS A 294 17.51 19.27 16.60
CA HIS A 294 16.20 19.73 16.10
C HIS A 294 16.25 20.29 14.66
N ARG A 295 17.15 19.77 13.86
CA ARG A 295 17.32 20.09 12.42
C ARG A 295 17.94 18.90 11.70
N THR A 296 17.75 18.85 10.38
CA THR A 296 18.34 17.80 9.54
C THR A 296 19.85 17.90 9.48
N ASP A 297 20.52 16.74 9.33
CA ASP A 297 21.97 16.66 9.09
C ASP A 297 22.32 17.48 7.82
N PRO A 298 23.40 18.27 7.80
CA PRO A 298 23.83 19.02 6.62
C PRO A 298 24.02 18.17 5.36
N ASP A 299 24.38 16.90 5.54
CA ASP A 299 24.58 15.93 4.44
C ASP A 299 23.27 15.23 4.02
N PHE A 300 22.16 15.50 4.70
CA PHE A 300 20.85 14.94 4.38
C PHE A 300 20.38 15.38 3.00
N ILE A 301 19.89 14.45 2.21
CA ILE A 301 19.39 14.70 0.87
C ILE A 301 17.86 14.72 0.91
N PRO A 302 17.21 15.88 0.90
CA PRO A 302 15.75 15.97 0.85
C PRO A 302 15.21 15.50 -0.50
N LEU A 303 13.91 15.17 -0.53
CA LEU A 303 13.23 14.61 -1.70
C LEU A 303 13.44 15.48 -2.96
N GLY A 304 13.33 16.80 -2.83
CA GLY A 304 13.54 17.73 -3.96
C GLY A 304 14.92 17.59 -4.61
N LYS A 305 15.98 17.48 -3.81
CA LYS A 305 17.33 17.25 -4.35
C LYS A 305 17.48 15.86 -5.00
N SER A 306 16.81 14.86 -4.45
CA SER A 306 16.78 13.51 -5.07
C SER A 306 16.06 13.56 -6.42
N ALA A 307 14.96 14.31 -6.53
CA ALA A 307 14.22 14.52 -7.77
C ALA A 307 15.04 15.32 -8.80
N GLU A 308 15.69 16.41 -8.40
CA GLU A 308 16.59 17.18 -9.27
C GLU A 308 17.73 16.31 -9.83
N GLU A 309 18.31 15.45 -9.02
CA GLU A 309 19.34 14.51 -9.45
C GLU A 309 18.79 13.51 -10.47
N ALA A 310 17.55 13.03 -10.25
CA ALA A 310 16.88 12.12 -11.18
C ALA A 310 16.59 12.80 -12.53
N VAL A 311 16.21 14.08 -12.53
CA VAL A 311 16.07 14.89 -13.76
C VAL A 311 17.41 15.03 -14.48
N ARG A 312 18.47 15.40 -13.77
CA ARG A 312 19.82 15.52 -14.37
C ARG A 312 20.31 14.21 -15.00
N ARG A 313 19.91 13.08 -14.45
CA ARG A 313 20.25 11.74 -14.97
C ARG A 313 19.31 11.27 -16.08
N GLY A 314 18.30 12.06 -16.46
CA GLY A 314 17.31 11.69 -17.48
C GLY A 314 16.39 10.54 -17.06
N ILE A 315 16.19 10.32 -15.75
CA ILE A 315 15.31 9.27 -15.21
C ILE A 315 13.86 9.70 -15.27
N ILE A 316 13.59 10.96 -14.88
CA ILE A 316 12.28 11.61 -14.91
C ILE A 316 12.36 12.94 -15.66
N SER A 317 11.23 13.44 -16.12
CA SER A 317 11.18 14.77 -16.73
C SER A 317 11.17 15.90 -15.68
N ALA A 318 11.60 17.11 -16.06
CA ALA A 318 11.50 18.29 -15.19
C ALA A 318 10.04 18.60 -14.82
N GLN A 319 9.11 18.41 -15.75
CA GLN A 319 7.69 18.61 -15.53
C GLN A 319 7.12 17.68 -14.46
N GLU A 320 7.52 16.40 -14.46
CA GLU A 320 7.14 15.42 -13.43
C GLU A 320 7.67 15.84 -12.05
N ALA A 321 8.93 16.31 -11.97
CA ALA A 321 9.54 16.75 -10.72
C ALA A 321 8.85 18.01 -10.15
N GLU A 322 8.48 18.97 -10.99
CA GLU A 322 7.82 20.22 -10.58
C GLU A 322 6.40 19.99 -10.04
N ALA A 323 5.67 19.00 -10.57
CA ALA A 323 4.30 18.72 -10.16
C ALA A 323 4.16 18.34 -8.67
N ASP A 324 5.22 17.84 -8.04
CA ASP A 324 5.24 17.42 -6.64
C ASP A 324 5.98 18.40 -5.70
N LEU A 325 6.64 19.43 -6.24
CA LEU A 325 7.43 20.40 -5.47
C LEU A 325 6.66 21.69 -5.16
N CYS A 326 5.39 21.80 -5.61
CA CYS A 326 4.49 22.95 -5.37
C CYS A 326 3.68 22.81 -4.09
#